data_a5d711a90102829b0d3e3349a63483b2
#
_entry.id   a5d711a90102829b0d3e3349a63483b2
#
_cell.length_a   1.000
_cell.length_b   1.000
_cell.length_c   1.000
_cell.angle_alpha   90.00
_cell.angle_beta   90.00
_cell.angle_gamma   90.00
#
_symmetry.space_group_name_H-M   'P 1'
#
loop_
_entity.id
_entity.type
_entity.pdbx_description
1 polymer ?
#
loop_
_entity_poly.entity_id
_entity_poly.type
_entity_poly.pdbx_seq_one_letter_code
_entity_poly.pdbx_strand_id
1 'polypeptide(L)'
;EVKGQTHSSEHSSQSFKQSEQSTIKSQSTETANVKEAIQESAEKVQSQSSQSTQDSTKTSRDPAVKSVAISFDDGPGATTTPQLLRILKEKNVHATFFVLGENTAQHPEIVKQTAEAGHEIGNHTYDHQNLATLSAQSMTEEVTKADTEIKKVTGKTPTFVRPPYGSVTNVGATIIQRPIIEWSVDSEDWKTRNPDLILQKIQATVYDGAIILFHDIYPETIRAVPQVIDYLKEQGYRITTVGDLLGHPTAVENYYGRNDHRPVQ
;
A
#
# COMPACT_ATOMS: atom_id res chain seq x y z
N GLU A 1 -4.25 4.78 -82.75
CA GLU A 1 -4.75 6.01 -83.42
C GLU A 1 -5.66 6.72 -82.43
N VAL A 2 -5.56 7.94 -82.01
CA VAL A 2 -5.17 9.23 -82.54
C VAL A 2 -5.44 10.26 -81.44
N LYS A 3 -4.49 11.13 -81.19
CA LYS A 3 -4.56 12.55 -80.83
C LYS A 3 -5.57 13.00 -79.74
N GLY A 4 -5.23 13.63 -78.67
CA GLY A 4 -4.41 14.85 -78.56
C GLY A 4 -5.27 16.08 -78.45
N GLN A 5 -5.19 16.80 -77.36
CA GLN A 5 -5.08 18.27 -77.32
C GLN A 5 -4.96 18.82 -75.91
N THR A 6 -3.96 19.59 -75.74
CA THR A 6 -3.62 20.50 -74.65
C THR A 6 -4.43 21.79 -74.77
N HIS A 7 -4.83 22.35 -73.63
CA HIS A 7 -5.03 23.78 -73.36
C HIS A 7 -5.52 23.85 -71.85
N SER A 8 -5.07 24.58 -70.95
CA SER A 8 -4.30 25.78 -70.83
C SER A 8 -4.44 26.18 -69.32
N SER A 9 -3.41 26.11 -68.63
CA SER A 9 -3.30 26.56 -67.21
C SER A 9 -2.85 28.01 -67.24
N GLU A 10 -3.58 28.95 -66.64
CA GLU A 10 -3.06 30.26 -66.26
C GLU A 10 -4.00 31.13 -65.39
N HIS A 11 -4.95 30.58 -64.66
CA HIS A 11 -5.80 31.39 -63.75
C HIS A 11 -5.85 30.95 -62.27
N SER A 12 -4.92 30.10 -61.85
CA SER A 12 -4.94 29.52 -60.51
C SER A 12 -3.97 30.13 -59.50
N SER A 13 -3.08 31.06 -59.85
CA SER A 13 -1.95 31.46 -59.02
C SER A 13 -2.18 32.72 -58.17
N GLN A 14 -3.25 33.48 -58.39
CA GLN A 14 -3.51 34.70 -57.60
C GLN A 14 -4.49 34.54 -56.45
N SER A 15 -5.31 33.51 -56.46
CA SER A 15 -6.26 33.22 -55.35
C SER A 15 -5.62 32.52 -54.16
N PHE A 16 -4.52 31.81 -54.38
CA PHE A 16 -3.82 31.06 -53.31
C PHE A 16 -2.98 31.94 -52.38
N LYS A 17 -2.43 33.08 -52.85
CA LYS A 17 -1.59 33.94 -52.01
C LYS A 17 -2.36 34.82 -51.04
N GLN A 18 -3.65 35.03 -51.24
CA GLN A 18 -4.47 35.86 -50.35
C GLN A 18 -5.09 35.02 -49.21
N SER A 19 -5.28 33.71 -49.37
CA SER A 19 -5.76 32.83 -48.33
C SER A 19 -4.67 32.42 -47.33
N GLU A 20 -3.42 32.31 -47.75
CA GLU A 20 -2.31 31.98 -46.85
C GLU A 20 -1.94 33.13 -45.88
N GLN A 21 -2.07 34.39 -46.34
CA GLN A 21 -1.77 35.52 -45.44
C GLN A 21 -2.83 35.80 -44.36
N SER A 22 -4.11 35.43 -44.64
CA SER A 22 -5.16 35.53 -43.61
C SER A 22 -5.09 34.38 -42.60
N THR A 23 -4.68 33.18 -43.01
CA THR A 23 -4.52 32.02 -42.11
C THR A 23 -3.31 32.16 -41.18
N ILE A 24 -2.21 32.75 -41.67
CA ILE A 24 -1.02 32.98 -40.84
C ILE A 24 -1.27 34.07 -39.78
N LYS A 25 -2.11 35.07 -40.08
CA LYS A 25 -2.44 36.15 -39.13
C LYS A 25 -3.44 35.70 -38.04
N SER A 26 -4.34 34.77 -38.32
CA SER A 26 -5.24 34.17 -37.33
C SER A 26 -4.53 33.15 -36.43
N GLN A 27 -3.59 32.37 -36.96
CA GLN A 27 -2.81 31.43 -36.15
C GLN A 27 -1.82 32.12 -35.21
N SER A 28 -1.24 33.32 -35.58
CA SER A 28 -0.36 34.05 -34.70
C SER A 28 -1.09 34.73 -33.53
N THR A 29 -2.35 35.11 -33.68
CA THR A 29 -3.20 35.69 -32.64
C THR A 29 -3.71 34.65 -31.66
N GLU A 30 -4.06 33.45 -32.15
CA GLU A 30 -4.47 32.32 -31.29
C GLU A 30 -3.31 31.80 -30.43
N THR A 31 -2.10 31.70 -30.99
CA THR A 31 -0.91 31.28 -30.23
C THR A 31 -0.48 32.29 -29.16
N ALA A 32 -0.69 33.59 -29.37
CA ALA A 32 -0.43 34.61 -28.37
C ALA A 32 -1.42 34.53 -27.20
N ASN A 33 -2.72 34.38 -27.49
CA ASN A 33 -3.77 34.26 -26.48
C ASN A 33 -3.66 32.97 -25.64
N VAL A 34 -3.22 31.87 -26.26
CA VAL A 34 -2.98 30.59 -25.55
C VAL A 34 -1.76 30.68 -24.65
N LYS A 35 -0.71 31.39 -25.05
CA LYS A 35 0.47 31.61 -24.19
C LYS A 35 0.17 32.49 -22.99
N GLU A 36 -0.63 33.53 -23.15
CA GLU A 36 -1.04 34.42 -22.05
C GLU A 36 -1.95 33.69 -21.05
N ALA A 37 -2.90 32.85 -21.53
CA ALA A 37 -3.75 32.04 -20.70
C ALA A 37 -2.98 30.94 -19.93
N ILE A 38 -1.92 30.39 -20.52
CA ILE A 38 -1.04 29.41 -19.86
C ILE A 38 -0.19 30.10 -18.78
N GLN A 39 0.29 31.32 -19.05
CA GLN A 39 1.08 32.10 -18.11
C GLN A 39 0.24 32.50 -16.88
N GLU A 40 -0.98 32.98 -17.09
CA GLU A 40 -1.90 33.37 -16.02
C GLU A 40 -2.35 32.14 -15.19
N SER A 41 -2.52 30.99 -15.82
CA SER A 41 -2.80 29.72 -15.13
C SER A 41 -1.61 29.22 -14.31
N ALA A 42 -0.39 29.39 -14.78
CA ALA A 42 0.84 29.01 -14.09
C ALA A 42 1.12 29.90 -12.87
N GLU A 43 0.88 31.20 -12.96
CA GLU A 43 1.03 32.12 -11.83
C GLU A 43 -0.03 31.89 -10.75
N LYS A 44 -1.26 31.53 -11.14
CA LYS A 44 -2.35 31.21 -10.21
C LYS A 44 -2.13 29.87 -9.50
N VAL A 45 -1.51 28.89 -10.15
CA VAL A 45 -1.09 27.62 -9.53
C VAL A 45 0.10 27.85 -8.59
N GLN A 46 1.01 28.74 -8.92
CA GLN A 46 2.19 29.03 -8.10
C GLN A 46 1.84 29.84 -6.84
N SER A 47 0.84 30.72 -6.89
CA SER A 47 0.34 31.45 -5.73
C SER A 47 -0.55 30.61 -4.79
N GLN A 48 -1.16 29.53 -5.29
CA GLN A 48 -1.91 28.57 -4.46
C GLN A 48 -1.03 27.46 -3.90
N SER A 49 0.13 27.15 -4.51
CA SER A 49 1.05 26.12 -4.00
C SER A 49 1.92 26.61 -2.84
N SER A 50 2.06 27.92 -2.65
CA SER A 50 2.85 28.48 -1.55
C SER A 50 2.11 28.60 -0.21
N GLN A 51 0.80 28.28 -0.17
CA GLN A 51 0.01 28.26 1.06
C GLN A 51 -0.42 26.86 1.53
N SER A 52 -0.17 25.79 0.73
CA SER A 52 -0.53 24.41 1.10
C SER A 52 0.65 23.47 1.39
N THR A 53 1.89 23.95 1.40
CA THR A 53 3.09 23.14 1.62
C THR A 53 3.68 23.26 3.02
N GLN A 54 2.88 23.59 4.04
CA GLN A 54 3.35 23.54 5.43
C GLN A 54 2.63 22.51 6.32
N ASP A 55 1.83 21.59 5.75
CA ASP A 55 1.14 20.61 6.59
C ASP A 55 1.21 19.16 6.10
N SER A 56 2.33 18.72 5.56
CA SER A 56 2.46 17.31 5.20
C SER A 56 3.89 16.77 5.27
N THR A 57 4.66 17.09 6.33
CA THR A 57 5.81 16.28 6.75
C THR A 57 6.17 16.55 8.20
N LYS A 58 5.29 16.17 9.10
CA LYS A 58 5.65 15.81 10.47
C LYS A 58 4.58 14.84 10.98
N THR A 59 4.70 13.57 10.66
CA THR A 59 4.26 12.53 11.57
C THR A 59 5.15 12.65 12.81
N SER A 60 4.95 13.74 13.56
CA SER A 60 5.52 13.90 14.88
C SER A 60 4.89 12.80 15.71
N ARG A 61 5.71 11.82 16.11
CA ARG A 61 5.42 10.97 17.25
C ARG A 61 5.15 11.92 18.42
N ASP A 62 3.89 12.22 18.65
CA ASP A 62 3.49 12.81 19.89
C ASP A 62 3.53 11.68 20.93
N PRO A 63 4.50 11.66 21.84
CA PRO A 63 4.63 10.59 22.84
C PRO A 63 3.43 10.52 23.78
N ALA A 64 2.53 11.49 23.75
CA ALA A 64 1.33 11.53 24.56
C ALA A 64 0.15 10.77 23.96
N VAL A 65 0.17 10.40 22.67
CA VAL A 65 -0.93 9.70 22.00
C VAL A 65 -0.68 8.20 21.99
N LYS A 66 -1.54 7.44 22.68
CA LYS A 66 -1.52 5.96 22.59
C LYS A 66 -1.67 5.52 21.14
N SER A 67 -0.89 4.55 20.71
CA SER A 67 -0.91 4.07 19.34
C SER A 67 -0.82 2.54 19.27
N VAL A 68 -1.48 1.95 18.29
CA VAL A 68 -1.40 0.51 18.00
C VAL A 68 -1.29 0.30 16.50
N ALA A 69 -0.70 -0.83 16.08
CA ALA A 69 -0.78 -1.31 14.71
C ALA A 69 -1.78 -2.46 14.60
N ILE A 70 -2.64 -2.40 13.59
CA ILE A 70 -3.47 -3.53 13.20
C ILE A 70 -2.79 -4.23 12.03
N SER A 71 -2.62 -5.55 12.12
CA SER A 71 -2.01 -6.35 11.08
C SER A 71 -2.86 -7.57 10.74
N PHE A 72 -2.80 -7.99 9.47
CA PHE A 72 -3.57 -9.09 8.92
C PHE A 72 -2.63 -10.06 8.21
N ASP A 73 -2.77 -11.35 8.51
CA ASP A 73 -1.96 -12.43 7.94
C ASP A 73 -2.78 -13.30 6.97
N ASP A 74 -2.09 -14.13 6.19
CA ASP A 74 -2.60 -15.17 5.29
C ASP A 74 -3.29 -14.69 4.01
N GLY A 75 -3.57 -13.40 3.87
CA GLY A 75 -4.24 -12.86 2.67
C GLY A 75 -3.36 -12.86 1.41
N PRO A 76 -3.96 -12.36 0.31
CA PRO A 76 -5.33 -11.87 0.23
C PRO A 76 -6.37 -12.99 0.14
N GLY A 77 -7.49 -12.83 0.84
CA GLY A 77 -8.69 -13.61 0.60
C GLY A 77 -9.50 -13.01 -0.55
N ALA A 78 -9.95 -13.82 -1.50
CA ALA A 78 -10.62 -13.36 -2.72
C ALA A 78 -11.85 -12.46 -2.47
N THR A 79 -12.61 -12.72 -1.42
CA THR A 79 -13.83 -11.98 -1.07
C THR A 79 -13.70 -11.18 0.21
N THR A 80 -12.95 -11.67 1.17
CA THR A 80 -12.80 -11.07 2.51
C THR A 80 -11.91 -9.84 2.50
N THR A 81 -10.74 -9.91 1.86
CA THR A 81 -9.82 -8.77 1.79
C THR A 81 -10.42 -7.54 1.11
N PRO A 82 -11.13 -7.66 -0.05
CA PRO A 82 -11.82 -6.50 -0.62
C PRO A 82 -12.90 -5.89 0.30
N GLN A 83 -13.59 -6.72 1.10
CA GLN A 83 -14.55 -6.22 2.09
C GLN A 83 -13.82 -5.45 3.20
N LEU A 84 -12.70 -5.99 3.70
CA LEU A 84 -11.88 -5.35 4.71
C LEU A 84 -11.35 -3.99 4.23
N LEU A 85 -10.85 -3.91 2.99
CA LEU A 85 -10.36 -2.64 2.43
C LEU A 85 -11.43 -1.55 2.40
N ARG A 86 -12.68 -1.90 2.11
CA ARG A 86 -13.79 -0.93 2.20
C ARG A 86 -14.01 -0.44 3.63
N ILE A 87 -14.02 -1.35 4.59
CA ILE A 87 -14.15 -1.02 6.02
C ILE A 87 -13.02 -0.09 6.48
N LEU A 88 -11.78 -0.43 6.17
CA LEU A 88 -10.62 0.38 6.57
C LEU A 88 -10.68 1.78 5.95
N LYS A 89 -11.11 1.89 4.69
CA LYS A 89 -11.33 3.17 4.02
C LYS A 89 -12.43 3.99 4.70
N GLU A 90 -13.59 3.39 4.97
CA GLU A 90 -14.73 4.06 5.66
C GLU A 90 -14.34 4.53 7.06
N LYS A 91 -13.54 3.75 7.76
CA LYS A 91 -13.02 4.07 9.09
C LYS A 91 -11.79 4.98 9.07
N ASN A 92 -11.26 5.33 7.89
CA ASN A 92 -10.03 6.12 7.74
C ASN A 92 -8.87 5.54 8.56
N VAL A 93 -8.54 4.28 8.31
CA VAL A 93 -7.48 3.52 9.00
C VAL A 93 -6.57 2.85 7.98
N HIS A 94 -5.26 2.97 8.19
CA HIS A 94 -4.26 2.17 7.48
C HIS A 94 -3.78 1.02 8.37
N ALA A 95 -3.50 -0.12 7.76
CA ALA A 95 -3.07 -1.34 8.41
C ALA A 95 -1.89 -1.98 7.65
N THR A 96 -1.31 -3.02 8.22
CA THR A 96 -0.25 -3.81 7.57
C THR A 96 -0.80 -5.18 7.22
N PHE A 97 -0.53 -5.63 5.99
CA PHE A 97 -0.95 -6.92 5.46
C PHE A 97 0.28 -7.77 5.18
N PHE A 98 0.44 -8.86 5.92
CA PHE A 98 1.45 -9.88 5.65
C PHE A 98 0.85 -10.93 4.74
N VAL A 99 1.13 -10.79 3.44
CA VAL A 99 0.50 -11.60 2.42
C VAL A 99 1.32 -12.84 2.08
N LEU A 100 0.64 -13.94 1.75
CA LEU A 100 1.27 -15.12 1.18
C LEU A 100 1.63 -14.89 -0.29
N GLY A 101 2.78 -15.39 -0.71
CA GLY A 101 3.20 -15.30 -2.11
C GLY A 101 2.26 -16.04 -3.05
N GLU A 102 1.79 -17.21 -2.67
CA GLU A 102 0.82 -18.00 -3.42
C GLU A 102 -0.50 -17.26 -3.64
N ASN A 103 -1.06 -16.68 -2.59
CA ASN A 103 -2.30 -15.90 -2.65
C ASN A 103 -2.10 -14.60 -3.43
N THR A 104 -0.92 -13.99 -3.34
CA THR A 104 -0.55 -12.82 -4.17
C THR A 104 -0.53 -13.17 -5.64
N ALA A 105 0.03 -14.33 -6.01
CA ALA A 105 0.05 -14.80 -7.40
C ALA A 105 -1.36 -15.12 -7.94
N GLN A 106 -2.27 -15.59 -7.08
CA GLN A 106 -3.66 -15.89 -7.44
C GLN A 106 -4.53 -14.63 -7.54
N HIS A 107 -4.28 -13.61 -6.72
CA HIS A 107 -5.07 -12.38 -6.61
C HIS A 107 -4.22 -11.11 -6.61
N PRO A 108 -3.39 -10.91 -7.65
CA PRO A 108 -2.46 -9.77 -7.70
C PRO A 108 -3.18 -8.41 -7.65
N GLU A 109 -4.38 -8.31 -8.22
CA GLU A 109 -5.19 -7.11 -8.22
C GLU A 109 -5.60 -6.66 -6.81
N ILE A 110 -5.83 -7.61 -5.89
CA ILE A 110 -6.20 -7.29 -4.50
C ILE A 110 -5.01 -6.73 -3.75
N VAL A 111 -3.82 -7.34 -3.90
CA VAL A 111 -2.58 -6.82 -3.28
C VAL A 111 -2.23 -5.44 -3.83
N LYS A 112 -2.43 -5.23 -5.14
CA LYS A 112 -2.23 -3.92 -5.76
C LYS A 112 -3.17 -2.87 -5.16
N GLN A 113 -4.46 -3.17 -5.07
CA GLN A 113 -5.46 -2.28 -4.44
C GLN A 113 -5.11 -1.99 -2.98
N THR A 114 -4.65 -2.99 -2.23
CA THR A 114 -4.21 -2.83 -0.83
C THR A 114 -3.06 -1.83 -0.72
N ALA A 115 -2.03 -1.98 -1.55
CA ALA A 115 -0.88 -1.07 -1.57
C ALA A 115 -1.25 0.35 -2.03
N GLU A 116 -2.08 0.47 -3.09
CA GLU A 116 -2.55 1.77 -3.62
C GLU A 116 -3.47 2.51 -2.64
N ALA A 117 -4.16 1.79 -1.76
CA ALA A 117 -4.95 2.37 -0.68
C ALA A 117 -4.11 2.88 0.52
N GLY A 118 -2.78 2.78 0.43
CA GLY A 118 -1.86 3.27 1.45
C GLY A 118 -1.61 2.31 2.60
N HIS A 119 -2.03 1.05 2.48
CA HIS A 119 -1.70 0.02 3.45
C HIS A 119 -0.26 -0.48 3.24
N GLU A 120 0.36 -0.94 4.31
CA GLU A 120 1.68 -1.55 4.26
C GLU A 120 1.59 -3.02 3.89
N ILE A 121 2.49 -3.48 3.00
CA ILE A 121 2.57 -4.88 2.58
C ILE A 121 3.84 -5.50 3.17
N GLY A 122 3.68 -6.59 3.91
CA GLY A 122 4.75 -7.44 4.40
C GLY A 122 4.74 -8.82 3.73
N ASN A 123 5.84 -9.57 3.89
CA ASN A 123 6.00 -10.93 3.38
C ASN A 123 5.63 -11.92 4.47
N HIS A 124 4.71 -12.86 4.17
CA HIS A 124 4.32 -13.96 5.07
C HIS A 124 4.73 -15.34 4.55
N THR A 125 5.82 -15.43 3.79
CA THR A 125 6.30 -16.61 3.05
C THR A 125 5.44 -16.94 1.83
N TYR A 126 5.81 -17.99 1.10
CA TYR A 126 5.12 -18.33 -0.14
C TYR A 126 3.82 -19.10 0.12
N ASP A 127 3.88 -20.22 0.86
CA ASP A 127 2.76 -21.12 1.10
C ASP A 127 2.55 -21.47 2.59
N HIS A 128 2.99 -20.58 3.49
CA HIS A 128 2.76 -20.68 4.95
C HIS A 128 3.48 -21.83 5.64
N GLN A 129 4.64 -22.27 5.15
CA GLN A 129 5.43 -23.28 5.84
C GLN A 129 6.09 -22.75 7.12
N ASN A 130 6.21 -23.63 8.14
CA ASN A 130 6.94 -23.28 9.35
C ASN A 130 8.45 -23.19 9.07
N LEU A 131 8.99 -21.94 9.02
CA LEU A 131 10.37 -21.70 8.66
C LEU A 131 11.37 -22.41 9.57
N ALA A 132 11.08 -22.57 10.86
CA ALA A 132 11.99 -23.22 11.79
C ALA A 132 12.20 -24.73 11.52
N THR A 133 11.34 -25.34 10.70
CA THR A 133 11.45 -26.77 10.34
C THR A 133 12.07 -26.99 8.97
N LEU A 134 12.34 -25.94 8.22
CA LEU A 134 12.87 -26.02 6.85
C LEU A 134 14.39 -26.05 6.82
N SER A 135 14.94 -26.63 5.73
CA SER A 135 16.33 -26.42 5.37
C SER A 135 16.60 -24.95 5.01
N ALA A 136 17.84 -24.51 5.11
CA ALA A 136 18.22 -23.15 4.70
C ALA A 136 17.82 -22.84 3.25
N GLN A 137 17.97 -23.81 2.34
CA GLN A 137 17.55 -23.66 0.94
C GLN A 137 16.04 -23.48 0.83
N SER A 138 15.24 -24.35 1.42
CA SER A 138 13.76 -24.26 1.37
C SER A 138 13.27 -22.97 2.02
N MET A 139 13.88 -22.54 3.11
CA MET A 139 13.56 -21.27 3.77
C MET A 139 13.86 -20.07 2.85
N THR A 140 15.00 -20.09 2.16
CA THR A 140 15.34 -19.06 1.16
C THR A 140 14.31 -19.03 0.03
N GLU A 141 13.90 -20.19 -0.47
CA GLU A 141 12.89 -20.32 -1.52
C GLU A 141 11.54 -19.75 -1.07
N GLU A 142 11.09 -20.06 0.14
CA GLU A 142 9.84 -19.53 0.72
C GLU A 142 9.82 -18.01 0.76
N VAL A 143 10.88 -17.40 1.28
CA VAL A 143 10.96 -15.94 1.42
C VAL A 143 11.12 -15.27 0.05
N THR A 144 12.00 -15.78 -0.82
CA THR A 144 12.30 -15.13 -2.10
C THR A 144 11.19 -15.29 -3.14
N LYS A 145 10.47 -16.40 -3.15
CA LYS A 145 9.29 -16.58 -4.00
C LYS A 145 8.19 -15.59 -3.63
N ALA A 146 7.90 -15.44 -2.34
CA ALA A 146 6.92 -14.47 -1.88
C ALA A 146 7.34 -13.02 -2.24
N ASP A 147 8.59 -12.66 -1.99
CA ASP A 147 9.15 -11.35 -2.39
C ASP A 147 8.97 -11.10 -3.88
N THR A 148 9.20 -12.11 -4.70
CA THR A 148 9.08 -12.01 -6.15
C THR A 148 7.64 -11.71 -6.57
N GLU A 149 6.65 -12.43 -6.04
CA GLU A 149 5.25 -12.20 -6.37
C GLU A 149 4.78 -10.83 -5.86
N ILE A 150 5.12 -10.45 -4.64
CA ILE A 150 4.76 -9.15 -4.08
C ILE A 150 5.40 -8.01 -4.89
N LYS A 151 6.68 -8.13 -5.24
CA LYS A 151 7.40 -7.12 -6.03
C LYS A 151 6.82 -6.93 -7.42
N LYS A 152 6.39 -8.01 -8.09
CA LYS A 152 5.70 -7.92 -9.40
C LYS A 152 4.49 -7.00 -9.34
N VAL A 153 3.77 -7.01 -8.23
CA VAL A 153 2.50 -6.29 -8.06
C VAL A 153 2.71 -4.88 -7.53
N THR A 154 3.58 -4.73 -6.52
CA THR A 154 3.76 -3.47 -5.79
C THR A 154 4.95 -2.64 -6.28
N GLY A 155 5.82 -3.22 -7.11
CA GLY A 155 7.08 -2.62 -7.55
C GLY A 155 8.19 -2.62 -6.50
N LYS A 156 7.93 -3.13 -5.29
CA LYS A 156 8.86 -3.07 -4.16
C LYS A 156 8.97 -4.42 -3.45
N THR A 157 10.17 -4.76 -2.98
CA THR A 157 10.35 -5.85 -2.03
C THR A 157 9.85 -5.39 -0.66
N PRO A 158 9.07 -6.21 0.07
CA PRO A 158 8.59 -5.87 1.41
C PRO A 158 9.73 -5.57 2.38
N THR A 159 9.58 -4.54 3.19
CA THR A 159 10.55 -4.19 4.23
C THR A 159 10.55 -5.20 5.37
N PHE A 160 9.41 -5.79 5.66
CA PHE A 160 9.17 -6.67 6.79
C PHE A 160 8.79 -8.08 6.36
N VAL A 161 9.20 -9.05 7.19
CA VAL A 161 8.77 -10.44 7.10
C VAL A 161 8.09 -10.83 8.40
N ARG A 162 6.95 -11.51 8.32
CA ARG A 162 6.36 -12.21 9.46
C ARG A 162 6.43 -13.70 9.18
N PRO A 163 7.19 -14.48 9.98
CA PRO A 163 7.24 -15.92 9.81
C PRO A 163 5.93 -16.56 10.24
N PRO A 164 5.42 -17.56 9.52
CA PRO A 164 4.29 -18.36 9.95
C PRO A 164 4.48 -18.89 11.37
N TYR A 165 3.42 -18.86 12.18
CA TYR A 165 3.41 -19.31 13.58
C TYR A 165 4.36 -18.52 14.52
N GLY A 166 4.90 -17.38 14.09
CA GLY A 166 5.96 -16.68 14.83
C GLY A 166 7.24 -17.52 14.99
N SER A 167 7.47 -18.46 14.07
CA SER A 167 8.50 -19.50 14.24
C SER A 167 9.67 -19.27 13.27
N VAL A 168 10.78 -18.76 13.81
CA VAL A 168 12.02 -18.51 13.07
C VAL A 168 13.23 -18.79 13.96
N THR A 169 14.32 -19.23 13.34
CA THR A 169 15.59 -19.50 14.01
C THR A 169 16.63 -18.43 13.66
N ASN A 170 17.77 -18.43 14.34
CA ASN A 170 18.91 -17.59 13.98
C ASN A 170 19.34 -17.78 12.52
N VAL A 171 19.31 -19.01 12.00
CA VAL A 171 19.58 -19.29 10.58
C VAL A 171 18.54 -18.59 9.70
N GLY A 172 17.28 -18.63 10.08
CA GLY A 172 16.21 -17.92 9.40
C GLY A 172 16.42 -16.41 9.37
N ALA A 173 16.85 -15.83 10.47
CA ALA A 173 17.16 -14.41 10.54
C ALA A 173 18.30 -14.02 9.57
N THR A 174 19.35 -14.84 9.45
CA THR A 174 20.44 -14.60 8.51
C THR A 174 20.02 -14.70 7.03
N ILE A 175 18.97 -15.46 6.75
CA ILE A 175 18.40 -15.60 5.40
C ILE A 175 17.46 -14.41 5.11
N ILE A 176 16.59 -14.08 6.05
CA ILE A 176 15.60 -13.01 5.93
C ILE A 176 16.26 -11.63 5.79
N GLN A 177 17.30 -11.34 6.58
CA GLN A 177 18.10 -10.10 6.58
C GLN A 177 17.28 -8.81 6.65
N ARG A 178 16.12 -8.87 7.28
CA ARG A 178 15.17 -7.74 7.46
C ARG A 178 14.50 -7.85 8.82
N PRO A 179 13.88 -6.77 9.33
CA PRO A 179 13.10 -6.84 10.55
C PRO A 179 12.02 -7.94 10.46
N ILE A 180 11.94 -8.73 11.51
CA ILE A 180 10.99 -9.83 11.67
C ILE A 180 9.88 -9.33 12.58
N ILE A 181 8.65 -9.33 12.08
CA ILE A 181 7.51 -8.76 12.78
C ILE A 181 6.66 -9.86 13.38
N GLU A 182 6.57 -9.84 14.67
CA GLU A 182 5.69 -10.68 15.48
C GLU A 182 4.45 -9.88 15.90
N TRP A 183 3.81 -10.28 16.98
CA TRP A 183 2.68 -9.57 17.59
C TRP A 183 2.74 -9.68 19.11
N SER A 184 2.08 -8.77 19.77
CA SER A 184 1.92 -8.78 21.22
C SER A 184 0.48 -8.95 21.67
N VAL A 185 -0.46 -8.77 20.75
CA VAL A 185 -1.89 -9.00 20.99
C VAL A 185 -2.42 -9.94 19.89
N ASP A 186 -2.76 -11.15 20.27
CA ASP A 186 -3.44 -12.13 19.40
C ASP A 186 -4.95 -11.98 19.56
N SER A 187 -5.65 -11.68 18.49
CA SER A 187 -7.11 -11.60 18.50
C SER A 187 -7.81 -12.95 18.71
N GLU A 188 -7.08 -14.04 18.52
CA GLU A 188 -7.58 -15.42 18.50
C GLU A 188 -8.74 -15.63 17.49
N ASP A 189 -8.80 -14.84 16.42
CA ASP A 189 -9.81 -14.94 15.37
C ASP A 189 -9.75 -16.29 14.65
N TRP A 190 -8.56 -16.81 14.41
CA TRP A 190 -8.28 -18.11 13.81
C TRP A 190 -8.87 -19.28 14.63
N LYS A 191 -9.02 -19.09 15.93
CA LYS A 191 -9.48 -20.10 16.89
C LYS A 191 -10.97 -19.95 17.23
N THR A 192 -11.40 -18.73 17.54
CA THR A 192 -12.76 -18.49 18.04
C THR A 192 -13.79 -18.38 16.95
N ARG A 193 -13.45 -17.85 15.80
CA ARG A 193 -14.36 -17.60 14.68
C ARG A 193 -15.66 -16.93 15.12
N ASN A 194 -15.55 -16.04 16.09
CA ASN A 194 -16.69 -15.33 16.69
C ASN A 194 -16.36 -13.84 16.84
N PRO A 195 -17.07 -12.92 16.16
CA PRO A 195 -16.80 -11.49 16.20
C PRO A 195 -16.82 -10.89 17.61
N ASP A 196 -17.73 -11.33 18.47
CA ASP A 196 -17.87 -10.80 19.84
C ASP A 196 -16.69 -11.23 20.71
N LEU A 197 -16.25 -12.48 20.58
CA LEU A 197 -15.07 -12.99 21.31
C LEU A 197 -13.77 -12.33 20.83
N ILE A 198 -13.66 -12.05 19.53
CA ILE A 198 -12.55 -11.28 18.96
C ILE A 198 -12.49 -9.89 19.62
N LEU A 199 -13.61 -9.16 19.65
CA LEU A 199 -13.70 -7.85 20.29
C LEU A 199 -13.35 -7.92 21.77
N GLN A 200 -13.93 -8.86 22.52
CA GLN A 200 -13.64 -9.07 23.95
C GLN A 200 -12.16 -9.34 24.20
N LYS A 201 -11.51 -10.13 23.35
CA LYS A 201 -10.07 -10.40 23.45
C LYS A 201 -9.25 -9.13 23.29
N ILE A 202 -9.55 -8.32 22.29
CA ILE A 202 -8.87 -7.03 22.09
C ILE A 202 -9.08 -6.10 23.30
N GLN A 203 -10.33 -5.97 23.78
CA GLN A 203 -10.65 -5.15 24.94
C GLN A 203 -9.87 -5.56 26.21
N ALA A 204 -9.63 -6.85 26.39
CA ALA A 204 -8.95 -7.40 27.53
C ALA A 204 -7.40 -7.28 27.46
N THR A 205 -6.82 -7.16 26.25
CA THR A 205 -5.37 -7.36 26.08
C THR A 205 -4.65 -6.21 25.43
N VAL A 206 -5.34 -5.28 24.77
CA VAL A 206 -4.69 -4.18 24.04
C VAL A 206 -4.00 -3.19 24.98
N TYR A 207 -2.83 -2.70 24.56
CA TYR A 207 -2.06 -1.69 25.27
C TYR A 207 -1.32 -0.78 24.29
N ASP A 208 -0.80 0.34 24.77
CA ASP A 208 -0.08 1.31 23.96
C ASP A 208 1.23 0.74 23.40
N GLY A 209 1.37 0.78 22.08
CA GLY A 209 2.51 0.23 21.35
C GLY A 209 2.33 -1.20 20.88
N ALA A 210 1.16 -1.82 21.07
CA ALA A 210 0.90 -3.18 20.65
C ALA A 210 0.82 -3.33 19.12
N ILE A 211 1.27 -4.48 18.63
CA ILE A 211 0.97 -5.00 17.29
C ILE A 211 -0.12 -6.06 17.45
N ILE A 212 -1.26 -5.86 16.80
CA ILE A 212 -2.42 -6.73 16.91
C ILE A 212 -2.47 -7.64 15.68
N LEU A 213 -2.58 -8.95 15.93
CA LEU A 213 -2.70 -9.99 14.91
C LEU A 213 -4.17 -10.30 14.62
N PHE A 214 -4.51 -10.25 13.35
CA PHE A 214 -5.72 -10.77 12.73
C PHE A 214 -5.37 -11.57 11.46
N HIS A 215 -6.37 -12.20 10.86
CA HIS A 215 -6.29 -12.86 9.57
C HIS A 215 -7.43 -12.36 8.66
N ASP A 216 -7.10 -11.84 7.48
CA ASP A 216 -8.09 -11.25 6.57
C ASP A 216 -8.82 -12.26 5.67
N ILE A 217 -8.57 -13.55 5.90
CA ILE A 217 -9.21 -14.66 5.20
C ILE A 217 -10.51 -15.14 5.88
N TYR A 218 -10.83 -14.64 7.08
CA TYR A 218 -11.99 -15.09 7.85
C TYR A 218 -13.15 -14.09 7.84
N PRO A 219 -14.36 -14.49 7.40
CA PRO A 219 -15.53 -13.60 7.44
C PRO A 219 -15.86 -13.08 8.85
N GLU A 220 -15.55 -13.86 9.89
CA GLU A 220 -15.77 -13.47 11.29
C GLU A 220 -14.89 -12.29 11.68
N THR A 221 -13.62 -12.30 11.26
CA THR A 221 -12.67 -11.19 11.44
C THR A 221 -13.19 -9.94 10.76
N ILE A 222 -13.65 -10.05 9.50
CA ILE A 222 -14.19 -8.90 8.76
C ILE A 222 -15.39 -8.29 9.48
N ARG A 223 -16.24 -9.10 10.10
CA ARG A 223 -17.38 -8.60 10.91
C ARG A 223 -16.95 -7.95 12.22
N ALA A 224 -15.86 -8.41 12.84
CA ALA A 224 -15.36 -7.87 14.10
C ALA A 224 -14.63 -6.53 13.93
N VAL A 225 -13.88 -6.36 12.85
CA VAL A 225 -12.96 -5.22 12.63
C VAL A 225 -13.62 -3.85 12.80
N PRO A 226 -14.83 -3.56 12.28
CA PRO A 226 -15.45 -2.25 12.50
C PRO A 226 -15.60 -1.90 13.98
N GLN A 227 -16.08 -2.84 14.80
CA GLN A 227 -16.26 -2.65 16.23
C GLN A 227 -14.94 -2.52 16.99
N VAL A 228 -13.92 -3.29 16.57
CA VAL A 228 -12.56 -3.17 17.11
C VAL A 228 -11.98 -1.79 16.84
N ILE A 229 -12.12 -1.28 15.63
CA ILE A 229 -11.62 0.05 15.26
C ILE A 229 -12.34 1.13 16.07
N ASP A 230 -13.67 1.05 16.18
CA ASP A 230 -14.45 2.01 16.95
C ASP A 230 -14.02 2.01 18.43
N TYR A 231 -13.92 0.83 19.03
CA TYR A 231 -13.43 0.70 20.40
C TYR A 231 -12.03 1.30 20.58
N LEU A 232 -11.08 0.99 19.71
CA LEU A 232 -9.72 1.52 19.82
C LEU A 232 -9.71 3.07 19.74
N LYS A 233 -10.48 3.64 18.83
CA LYS A 233 -10.63 5.10 18.70
C LYS A 233 -11.28 5.72 19.93
N GLU A 234 -12.33 5.12 20.47
CA GLU A 234 -13.00 5.56 21.70
C GLU A 234 -12.06 5.52 22.91
N GLN A 235 -11.14 4.54 22.95
CA GLN A 235 -10.12 4.46 23.99
C GLN A 235 -8.93 5.41 23.75
N GLY A 236 -8.96 6.23 22.70
CA GLY A 236 -7.95 7.23 22.38
C GLY A 236 -6.71 6.66 21.70
N TYR A 237 -6.79 5.48 21.09
CA TYR A 237 -5.69 4.94 20.30
C TYR A 237 -5.67 5.53 18.90
N ARG A 238 -4.50 5.96 18.45
CA ARG A 238 -4.20 6.13 17.04
C ARG A 238 -3.87 4.77 16.44
N ILE A 239 -4.57 4.40 15.38
CA ILE A 239 -4.31 3.17 14.64
C ILE A 239 -3.38 3.51 13.46
N THR A 240 -2.31 2.74 13.29
CA THR A 240 -1.28 3.01 12.30
C THR A 240 -0.74 1.71 11.68
N THR A 241 0.13 1.80 10.69
CA THR A 241 0.87 0.65 10.16
C THR A 241 1.93 0.18 11.15
N VAL A 242 2.43 -1.04 10.96
CA VAL A 242 3.54 -1.57 11.76
C VAL A 242 4.80 -0.72 11.59
N GLY A 243 5.12 -0.34 10.35
CA GLY A 243 6.26 0.50 10.06
C GLY A 243 6.22 1.84 10.79
N ASP A 244 5.08 2.52 10.75
CA ASP A 244 4.89 3.80 11.45
C ASP A 244 4.93 3.63 12.98
N LEU A 245 4.32 2.56 13.51
CA LEU A 245 4.37 2.26 14.94
C LEU A 245 5.80 2.08 15.45
N LEU A 246 6.59 1.29 14.71
CA LEU A 246 7.96 0.93 15.09
C LEU A 246 8.99 2.01 14.70
N GLY A 247 8.63 2.92 13.79
CA GLY A 247 9.52 3.94 13.25
C GLY A 247 10.50 3.43 12.22
N HIS A 248 10.02 2.51 11.40
CA HIS A 248 10.73 1.95 10.26
C HIS A 248 12.11 1.38 10.62
N PRO A 249 12.16 0.39 11.54
CA PRO A 249 13.42 -0.23 11.94
C PRO A 249 14.09 -0.93 10.75
N THR A 250 15.40 -1.12 10.86
CA THR A 250 16.21 -1.85 9.87
C THR A 250 16.98 -3.02 10.47
N ALA A 251 17.06 -3.09 11.80
CA ALA A 251 17.77 -4.18 12.50
C ALA A 251 17.03 -5.51 12.32
N VAL A 252 17.81 -6.59 12.18
CA VAL A 252 17.30 -7.96 12.06
C VAL A 252 17.03 -8.51 13.45
N GLU A 253 15.85 -8.20 13.95
CA GLU A 253 15.36 -8.59 15.28
C GLU A 253 13.89 -8.98 15.18
N ASN A 254 13.37 -9.69 16.19
CA ASN A 254 11.94 -9.91 16.38
C ASN A 254 11.30 -8.69 17.04
N TYR A 255 10.29 -8.10 16.39
CA TYR A 255 9.53 -6.96 16.89
C TYR A 255 8.12 -7.38 17.28
N TYR A 256 7.79 -7.30 18.56
CA TYR A 256 6.48 -7.64 19.13
C TYR A 256 5.60 -6.40 19.35
N GLY A 257 6.22 -5.23 19.46
CA GLY A 257 5.56 -3.95 19.67
C GLY A 257 6.58 -2.81 19.68
N ARG A 258 6.08 -1.57 19.87
CA ARG A 258 6.91 -0.35 19.80
C ARG A 258 8.14 -0.37 20.68
N ASN A 259 8.05 -0.96 21.87
CA ASN A 259 9.12 -1.02 22.85
C ASN A 259 9.52 -2.47 23.21
N ASP A 260 9.08 -3.44 22.43
CA ASP A 260 9.41 -4.85 22.65
C ASP A 260 10.01 -5.43 21.37
N HIS A 261 11.33 -5.47 21.32
CA HIS A 261 12.10 -6.12 20.25
C HIS A 261 13.28 -6.86 20.86
N ARG A 262 13.70 -7.96 20.23
CA ARG A 262 14.68 -8.90 20.78
C ARG A 262 15.48 -9.54 19.66
N PRO A 263 16.77 -9.89 19.90
CA PRO A 263 17.50 -10.76 18.99
C PRO A 263 16.73 -12.05 18.70
N VAL A 264 16.80 -12.54 17.48
CA VAL A 264 16.26 -13.86 17.11
C VAL A 264 17.10 -14.94 17.80
N GLN A 265 16.46 -15.93 18.42
CA GLN A 265 17.10 -17.01 19.17
C GLN A 265 17.25 -18.28 18.34
#